data_2028b520b3748548da4c2f2d8b59901a
#
_entry.id   2028b520b3748548da4c2f2d8b59901a
#
_cell.length_a   1.000
_cell.length_b   1.000
_cell.length_c   1.000
_cell.angle_alpha   90.00
_cell.angle_beta   90.00
_cell.angle_gamma   90.00
#
_symmetry.space_group_name_H-M   'P 1'
#
loop_
_entity.id
_entity.type
_entity.pdbx_description
1 polymer ?
#
loop_
_entity_poly.entity_id
_entity_poly.type
_entity_poly.pdbx_seq_one_letter_code
_entity_poly.pdbx_strand_id
1 'polypeptide(L)'
;CKREIADLGYEIVKVEDGKVTFAGDMEALVRANIFLRTTQRILLKVAEFKAVTFEELFQNVKKVPWEEYFPSDARFWVTKATSVKSKLFSPSDIQSIVKKAMVERMKEHYHINWFEEDGEDYPVRVIIYKDVVTIGLDTSGESLHKRGYRRMVSKAPIEETLAAALIK
;
A
#
# COMPACT_ATOMS: atom_id res chain seq x y z
N CYS A 1 -13.08 6.56 9.56
CA CYS A 1 -11.63 6.68 9.36
C CYS A 1 -11.15 8.13 9.44
N LYS A 2 -11.65 9.08 8.57
CA LYS A 2 -11.24 10.50 8.60
C LYS A 2 -11.30 11.10 10.01
N ARG A 3 -12.41 10.95 10.72
CA ARG A 3 -12.59 11.48 12.08
C ARG A 3 -11.60 10.88 13.06
N GLU A 4 -11.35 9.57 12.98
CA GLU A 4 -10.37 8.91 13.86
C GLU A 4 -8.94 9.43 13.65
N ILE A 5 -8.55 9.72 12.39
CA ILE A 5 -7.23 10.29 12.08
C ILE A 5 -7.11 11.70 12.67
N ALA A 6 -8.15 12.52 12.53
CA ALA A 6 -8.20 13.85 13.12
C ALA A 6 -8.16 13.80 14.66
N ASP A 7 -8.87 12.84 15.28
CA ASP A 7 -8.87 12.64 16.73
C ASP A 7 -7.48 12.21 17.26
N LEU A 8 -6.66 11.55 16.44
CA LEU A 8 -5.26 11.25 16.74
C LEU A 8 -4.31 12.45 16.59
N GLY A 9 -4.80 13.57 16.06
CA GLY A 9 -4.04 14.81 15.91
C GLY A 9 -3.23 14.92 14.62
N TYR A 10 -3.51 14.09 13.60
CA TYR A 10 -2.81 14.13 12.32
C TYR A 10 -3.54 14.96 11.28
N GLU A 11 -2.76 15.67 10.46
CA GLU A 11 -3.30 16.46 9.35
C GLU A 11 -3.76 15.57 8.20
N ILE A 12 -5.00 15.78 7.76
CA ILE A 12 -5.57 15.08 6.62
C ILE A 12 -5.20 15.82 5.34
N VAL A 13 -4.42 15.18 4.48
CA VAL A 13 -3.96 15.73 3.21
C VAL A 13 -5.04 15.57 2.12
N LYS A 14 -5.65 14.38 2.03
CA LYS A 14 -6.62 14.08 0.98
C LYS A 14 -7.64 13.03 1.45
N VAL A 15 -8.88 13.22 1.02
CA VAL A 15 -9.96 12.25 1.24
C VAL A 15 -10.54 11.85 -0.11
N GLU A 16 -10.57 10.55 -0.37
CA GLU A 16 -11.15 9.94 -1.56
C GLU A 16 -12.06 8.79 -1.15
N ASP A 17 -12.88 8.30 -2.08
CA ASP A 17 -13.73 7.14 -1.82
C ASP A 17 -12.87 5.91 -1.47
N GLY A 18 -13.06 5.40 -0.27
CA GLY A 18 -12.33 4.25 0.24
C GLY A 18 -10.89 4.51 0.69
N LYS A 19 -10.38 5.76 0.59
CA LYS A 19 -9.00 6.09 0.95
C LYS A 19 -8.89 7.47 1.62
N VAL A 20 -8.14 7.52 2.70
CA VAL A 20 -7.76 8.78 3.37
C VAL A 20 -6.24 8.86 3.48
N THR A 21 -5.69 9.96 2.98
CA THR A 21 -4.25 10.25 3.08
C THR A 21 -4.02 11.29 4.16
N PHE A 22 -3.10 11.02 5.06
CA PHE A 22 -2.71 11.96 6.13
C PHE A 22 -1.19 12.06 6.24
N ALA A 23 -0.71 13.16 6.80
CA ALA A 23 0.70 13.38 7.05
C ALA A 23 1.09 12.88 8.44
N GLY A 24 2.24 12.23 8.56
CA GLY A 24 2.77 11.74 9.82
C GLY A 24 4.15 11.11 9.65
N ASP A 25 4.78 10.83 10.77
CA ASP A 25 6.08 10.16 10.86
C ASP A 25 5.92 8.64 11.14
N MET A 26 7.01 7.98 11.53
CA MET A 26 6.99 6.55 11.88
C MET A 26 6.13 6.27 13.11
N GLU A 27 6.08 7.19 14.08
CA GLU A 27 5.19 7.09 15.24
C GLU A 27 3.72 7.16 14.80
N ALA A 28 3.39 8.05 13.86
CA ALA A 28 2.05 8.15 13.29
C ALA A 28 1.63 6.84 12.62
N LEU A 29 2.54 6.18 11.91
CA LEU A 29 2.31 4.89 11.27
C LEU A 29 1.95 3.81 12.30
N VAL A 30 2.72 3.70 13.37
CA VAL A 30 2.50 2.74 14.46
C VAL A 30 1.18 3.03 15.18
N ARG A 31 0.94 4.28 15.57
CA ARG A 31 -0.30 4.69 16.24
C ARG A 31 -1.53 4.44 15.38
N ALA A 32 -1.46 4.74 14.08
CA ALA A 32 -2.55 4.49 13.15
C ALA A 32 -2.89 2.99 13.07
N ASN A 33 -1.89 2.11 13.00
CA ASN A 33 -2.09 0.65 13.01
C ASN A 33 -2.75 0.14 14.30
N ILE A 34 -2.47 0.78 15.43
CA ILE A 34 -3.01 0.37 16.75
C ILE A 34 -4.42 0.92 16.96
N PHE A 35 -4.65 2.20 16.69
CA PHE A 35 -5.84 2.92 17.15
C PHE A 35 -6.95 3.07 16.12
N LEU A 36 -6.66 3.00 14.81
CA LEU A 36 -7.70 3.12 13.79
C LEU A 36 -8.57 1.85 13.73
N ARG A 37 -9.87 2.00 13.98
CA ARG A 37 -10.83 0.89 14.04
C ARG A 37 -11.62 0.70 12.74
N THR A 38 -11.84 1.77 11.99
CA THR A 38 -12.61 1.77 10.74
C THR A 38 -11.75 1.67 9.49
N THR A 39 -10.51 1.22 9.65
CA THR A 39 -9.52 1.07 8.58
C THR A 39 -9.12 -0.40 8.43
N GLN A 40 -9.08 -0.88 7.20
CA GLN A 40 -8.66 -2.25 6.91
C GLN A 40 -7.13 -2.37 6.76
N ARG A 41 -6.50 -1.36 6.15
CA ARG A 41 -5.05 -1.34 5.91
C ARG A 41 -4.48 0.06 5.98
N ILE A 42 -3.22 0.13 6.37
CA ILE A 42 -2.44 1.36 6.40
C ILE A 42 -1.23 1.17 5.51
N LEU A 43 -1.06 2.09 4.56
CA LEU A 43 0.00 2.06 3.58
C LEU A 43 0.93 3.26 3.78
N LEU A 44 2.24 3.02 3.74
CA LEU A 44 3.23 4.08 3.59
C LEU A 44 3.29 4.48 2.11
N LYS A 45 2.83 5.68 1.77
CA LYS A 45 2.86 6.19 0.40
C LYS A 45 4.30 6.44 -0.03
N VAL A 46 4.74 5.72 -1.05
CA VAL A 46 6.09 5.81 -1.60
C VAL A 46 6.15 6.75 -2.79
N ALA A 47 5.17 6.64 -3.70
CA ALA A 47 5.12 7.43 -4.93
C ALA A 47 3.69 7.65 -5.40
N GLU A 48 3.48 8.77 -6.10
CA GLU A 48 2.24 9.09 -6.82
C GLU A 48 2.61 9.80 -8.13
N PHE A 49 2.08 9.31 -9.24
CA PHE A 49 2.32 9.87 -10.56
C PHE A 49 1.20 9.50 -11.53
N LYS A 50 1.12 10.19 -12.65
CA LYS A 50 0.17 9.87 -13.73
C LYS A 50 0.84 8.93 -14.73
N ALA A 51 0.12 7.89 -15.14
CA ALA A 51 0.54 6.97 -16.19
C ALA A 51 -0.67 6.47 -16.99
N VAL A 52 -0.61 6.57 -18.30
CA VAL A 52 -1.64 6.10 -19.24
C VAL A 52 -1.15 4.95 -20.13
N THR A 53 0.14 4.68 -20.11
CA THR A 53 0.77 3.55 -20.80
C THR A 53 1.62 2.71 -19.85
N PHE A 54 1.86 1.45 -20.21
CA PHE A 54 2.74 0.58 -19.43
C PHE A 54 4.19 1.06 -19.42
N GLU A 55 4.64 1.69 -20.49
CA GLU A 55 5.97 2.30 -20.54
C GLU A 55 6.11 3.45 -19.53
N GLU A 56 5.14 4.34 -19.47
CA GLU A 56 5.12 5.42 -18.47
C GLU A 56 5.10 4.85 -17.05
N LEU A 57 4.30 3.82 -16.80
CA LEU A 57 4.25 3.12 -15.52
C LEU A 57 5.63 2.56 -15.15
N PHE A 58 6.27 1.84 -16.07
CA PHE A 58 7.58 1.25 -15.87
C PHE A 58 8.65 2.30 -15.55
N GLN A 59 8.77 3.33 -16.38
CA GLN A 59 9.78 4.38 -16.22
C GLN A 59 9.59 5.17 -14.92
N ASN A 60 8.37 5.52 -14.56
CA ASN A 60 8.10 6.24 -13.33
C ASN A 60 8.36 5.39 -12.07
N VAL A 61 8.01 4.10 -12.10
CA VAL A 61 8.32 3.17 -11.00
C VAL A 61 9.82 2.99 -10.85
N LYS A 62 10.55 2.85 -11.96
CA LYS A 62 12.02 2.72 -11.96
C LYS A 62 12.73 3.96 -11.40
N LYS A 63 12.15 5.15 -11.54
CA LYS A 63 12.71 6.39 -10.96
C LYS A 63 12.59 6.48 -9.44
N VAL A 64 11.70 5.71 -8.81
CA VAL A 64 11.55 5.71 -7.36
C VAL A 64 12.81 5.15 -6.71
N PRO A 65 13.34 5.81 -5.66
CA PRO A 65 14.55 5.34 -4.97
C PRO A 65 14.23 4.14 -4.05
N TRP A 66 13.95 2.99 -4.62
CA TRP A 66 13.60 1.76 -3.89
C TRP A 66 14.69 1.31 -2.93
N GLU A 67 15.95 1.61 -3.23
CA GLU A 67 17.10 1.35 -2.38
C GLU A 67 17.04 2.04 -1.02
N GLU A 68 16.29 3.14 -0.89
CA GLU A 68 16.04 3.81 0.39
C GLU A 68 15.02 3.08 1.27
N TYR A 69 14.18 2.25 0.66
CA TYR A 69 13.12 1.48 1.35
C TYR A 69 13.50 0.03 1.59
N PHE A 70 14.31 -0.56 0.71
CA PHE A 70 14.61 -1.98 0.71
C PHE A 70 16.13 -2.24 0.80
N PRO A 71 16.57 -3.21 1.65
CA PRO A 71 17.93 -3.73 1.58
C PRO A 71 18.14 -4.59 0.32
N SER A 72 19.38 -4.95 0.01
CA SER A 72 19.75 -5.72 -1.18
C SER A 72 19.17 -7.14 -1.23
N ASP A 73 18.81 -7.70 -0.08
CA ASP A 73 18.23 -9.04 0.09
C ASP A 73 16.71 -9.02 0.32
N ALA A 74 16.06 -7.85 0.21
CA ALA A 74 14.64 -7.71 0.45
C ALA A 74 13.79 -8.59 -0.45
N ARG A 75 12.81 -9.27 0.14
CA ARG A 75 11.76 -9.98 -0.59
C ARG A 75 10.56 -9.07 -0.77
N PHE A 76 10.42 -8.48 -1.93
CA PHE A 76 9.33 -7.57 -2.27
C PHE A 76 8.47 -8.10 -3.41
N TRP A 77 7.18 -7.88 -3.32
CA TRP A 77 6.23 -8.23 -4.36
C TRP A 77 5.02 -7.29 -4.34
N VAL A 78 4.32 -7.21 -5.46
CA VAL A 78 3.06 -6.47 -5.53
C VAL A 78 1.92 -7.39 -5.11
N THR A 79 1.40 -7.20 -3.90
CA THR A 79 0.35 -8.04 -3.32
C THR A 79 -0.99 -7.83 -4.01
N LYS A 80 -1.28 -6.60 -4.42
CA LYS A 80 -2.51 -6.22 -5.09
C LYS A 80 -2.31 -4.99 -5.96
N ALA A 81 -2.83 -5.04 -7.17
CA ALA A 81 -3.03 -3.89 -8.02
C ALA A 81 -4.54 -3.66 -8.21
N THR A 82 -4.97 -2.40 -8.10
CA THR A 82 -6.36 -1.99 -8.31
C THR A 82 -6.37 -0.86 -9.32
N SER A 83 -7.23 -0.95 -10.33
CA SER A 83 -7.39 0.10 -11.33
C SER A 83 -8.85 0.43 -11.52
N VAL A 84 -9.20 1.70 -11.39
CA VAL A 84 -10.56 2.22 -11.55
C VAL A 84 -10.53 3.45 -12.46
N LYS A 85 -11.40 3.48 -13.45
CA LYS A 85 -11.55 4.60 -14.40
C LYS A 85 -10.21 5.03 -15.03
N SER A 86 -9.38 4.07 -15.40
CA SER A 86 -8.02 4.29 -15.91
C SER A 86 -7.78 3.50 -17.18
N LYS A 87 -6.85 3.96 -18.02
CA LYS A 87 -6.47 3.27 -19.26
C LYS A 87 -5.73 1.96 -19.01
N LEU A 88 -4.91 1.92 -17.96
CA LEU A 88 -4.27 0.70 -17.48
C LEU A 88 -5.26 -0.04 -16.56
N PHE A 89 -5.84 -1.14 -17.04
CA PHE A 89 -6.92 -1.84 -16.35
C PHE A 89 -6.62 -3.29 -15.96
N SER A 90 -5.53 -3.89 -16.49
CA SER A 90 -5.15 -5.27 -16.17
C SER A 90 -4.32 -5.34 -14.88
N PRO A 91 -4.87 -5.83 -13.74
CA PRO A 91 -4.11 -5.90 -12.50
C PRO A 91 -2.87 -6.78 -12.58
N SER A 92 -2.93 -7.91 -13.30
CA SER A 92 -1.80 -8.83 -13.46
C SER A 92 -0.63 -8.19 -14.22
N ASP A 93 -0.93 -7.46 -15.28
CA ASP A 93 0.08 -6.77 -16.07
C ASP A 93 0.71 -5.61 -15.28
N ILE A 94 -0.11 -4.86 -14.54
CA ILE A 94 0.35 -3.79 -13.65
C ILE A 94 1.31 -4.36 -12.59
N GLN A 95 0.94 -5.47 -11.94
CA GLN A 95 1.80 -6.14 -10.95
C GLN A 95 3.14 -6.58 -11.55
N SER A 96 3.11 -7.21 -12.72
CA SER A 96 4.31 -7.71 -13.39
C SER A 96 5.25 -6.57 -13.79
N ILE A 97 4.72 -5.50 -14.35
CA ILE A 97 5.50 -4.33 -14.80
C ILE A 97 6.10 -3.58 -13.60
N VAL A 98 5.32 -3.36 -12.55
CA VAL A 98 5.81 -2.71 -11.33
C VAL A 98 6.92 -3.54 -10.69
N LYS A 99 6.73 -4.86 -10.52
CA LYS A 99 7.77 -5.75 -9.98
C LYS A 99 9.04 -5.69 -10.82
N LYS A 100 8.92 -5.76 -12.14
CA LYS A 100 10.06 -5.69 -13.06
C LYS A 100 10.83 -4.37 -12.91
N ALA A 101 10.13 -3.25 -12.87
CA ALA A 101 10.76 -1.93 -12.72
C ALA A 101 11.49 -1.79 -11.38
N MET A 102 10.90 -2.29 -10.29
CA MET A 102 11.53 -2.33 -8.97
C MET A 102 12.82 -3.17 -8.99
N VAL A 103 12.75 -4.38 -9.55
CA VAL A 103 13.91 -5.28 -9.66
C VAL A 103 15.04 -4.66 -10.47
N GLU A 104 14.73 -4.05 -11.61
CA GLU A 104 15.74 -3.39 -12.44
C GLU A 104 16.41 -2.22 -11.71
N ARG A 105 15.65 -1.38 -11.01
CA ARG A 105 16.19 -0.30 -10.20
C ARG A 105 17.15 -0.81 -9.12
N MET A 106 16.74 -1.86 -8.39
CA MET A 106 17.54 -2.43 -7.33
C MET A 106 18.82 -3.08 -7.86
N LYS A 107 18.74 -3.79 -9.00
CA LYS A 107 19.91 -4.36 -9.65
C LYS A 107 20.92 -3.29 -10.11
N GLU A 108 20.44 -2.21 -10.68
CA GLU A 108 21.28 -1.09 -11.10
C GLU A 108 21.97 -0.41 -9.91
N HIS A 109 21.25 -0.18 -8.82
CA HIS A 109 21.79 0.48 -7.63
C HIS A 109 22.84 -0.38 -6.91
N TYR A 110 22.55 -1.66 -6.69
CA TYR A 110 23.44 -2.58 -5.97
C TYR A 110 24.46 -3.28 -6.86
N HIS A 111 24.44 -3.04 -8.18
CA HIS A 111 25.33 -3.66 -9.18
C HIS A 111 25.33 -5.19 -9.12
N ILE A 112 24.15 -5.79 -8.95
CA ILE A 112 23.94 -7.23 -8.88
C ILE A 112 23.15 -7.74 -10.09
N ASN A 113 23.47 -8.97 -10.54
CA ASN A 113 22.76 -9.62 -11.63
C ASN A 113 21.64 -10.55 -11.14
N TRP A 114 21.75 -11.01 -9.91
CA TRP A 114 20.80 -11.89 -9.27
C TRP A 114 20.31 -11.30 -7.95
N PHE A 115 19.01 -11.40 -7.70
CA PHE A 115 18.39 -10.92 -6.47
C PHE A 115 18.05 -12.11 -5.58
N GLU A 116 18.74 -12.26 -4.45
CA GLU A 116 18.41 -13.25 -3.43
C GLU A 116 17.26 -12.69 -2.58
N GLU A 117 16.06 -13.22 -2.76
CA GLU A 117 14.88 -12.79 -2.00
C GLU A 117 14.75 -13.61 -0.71
N ASP A 118 15.74 -13.56 0.17
CA ASP A 118 15.82 -14.31 1.42
C ASP A 118 15.72 -13.43 2.70
N GLY A 119 15.63 -12.13 2.55
CA GLY A 119 15.46 -11.17 3.63
C GLY A 119 14.01 -10.95 4.08
N GLU A 120 13.77 -9.81 4.70
CA GLU A 120 12.43 -9.42 5.17
C GLU A 120 11.43 -9.21 4.03
N ASP A 121 10.17 -9.44 4.34
CA ASP A 121 9.06 -9.29 3.41
C ASP A 121 8.58 -7.83 3.31
N TYR A 122 8.50 -7.31 2.09
CA TYR A 122 8.01 -5.97 1.78
C TYR A 122 6.83 -6.04 0.79
N PRO A 123 5.60 -6.17 1.26
CA PRO A 123 4.43 -6.19 0.40
C PRO A 123 4.11 -4.79 -0.12
N VAL A 124 3.96 -4.67 -1.43
CA VAL A 124 3.66 -3.43 -2.13
C VAL A 124 2.24 -3.46 -2.68
N ARG A 125 1.53 -2.36 -2.58
CA ARG A 125 0.22 -2.16 -3.22
C ARG A 125 0.26 -1.05 -4.23
N VAL A 126 -0.43 -1.26 -5.34
CA VAL A 126 -0.58 -0.29 -6.43
C VAL A 126 -2.05 0.03 -6.60
N ILE A 127 -2.38 1.31 -6.57
CA ILE A 127 -3.74 1.82 -6.78
C ILE A 127 -3.71 2.81 -7.93
N ILE A 128 -4.50 2.54 -8.97
CA ILE A 128 -4.66 3.45 -10.10
C ILE A 128 -6.10 3.95 -10.10
N TYR A 129 -6.26 5.25 -10.05
CA TYR A 129 -7.55 5.91 -10.11
C TYR A 129 -7.48 7.13 -11.04
N LYS A 130 -8.31 7.17 -12.07
CA LYS A 130 -8.31 8.23 -13.11
C LYS A 130 -6.90 8.51 -13.67
N ASP A 131 -6.19 7.44 -14.05
CA ASP A 131 -4.82 7.44 -14.56
C ASP A 131 -3.73 7.92 -13.59
N VAL A 132 -4.06 8.15 -12.32
CA VAL A 132 -3.10 8.46 -11.25
C VAL A 132 -2.72 7.20 -10.52
N VAL A 133 -1.42 6.88 -10.53
CA VAL A 133 -0.83 5.72 -9.86
C VAL A 133 -0.34 6.11 -8.49
N THR A 134 -0.80 5.41 -7.46
CA THR A 134 -0.30 5.53 -6.09
C THR A 134 0.33 4.20 -5.68
N ILE A 135 1.56 4.24 -5.23
CA ILE A 135 2.30 3.08 -4.75
C ILE A 135 2.54 3.22 -3.26
N GLY A 136 2.18 2.20 -2.50
CA GLY A 136 2.36 2.17 -1.06
C GLY A 136 2.93 0.85 -0.55
N LEU A 137 3.73 0.93 0.51
CA LEU A 137 4.17 -0.23 1.28
C LEU A 137 3.07 -0.59 2.28
N ASP A 138 2.67 -1.86 2.29
CA ASP A 138 1.69 -2.35 3.25
C ASP A 138 2.36 -2.57 4.61
N THR A 139 1.97 -1.78 5.60
CA THR A 139 2.53 -1.82 6.95
C THR A 139 1.65 -2.57 7.94
N SER A 140 0.46 -3.02 7.51
CA SER A 140 -0.52 -3.65 8.40
C SER A 140 -0.35 -5.17 8.52
N GLY A 141 0.43 -5.80 7.64
CA GLY A 141 0.55 -7.26 7.56
C GLY A 141 -0.80 -7.90 7.21
N GLU A 142 -1.42 -8.63 8.13
CA GLU A 142 -2.80 -9.05 7.97
C GLU A 142 -3.76 -7.86 8.01
N SER A 143 -4.91 -8.00 7.35
CA SER A 143 -5.93 -6.95 7.35
C SER A 143 -6.39 -6.63 8.77
N LEU A 144 -6.49 -5.33 9.10
CA LEU A 144 -6.77 -4.85 10.45
C LEU A 144 -8.13 -5.28 11.01
N HIS A 145 -9.09 -5.70 10.17
CA HIS A 145 -10.34 -6.29 10.64
C HIS A 145 -10.13 -7.66 11.31
N LYS A 146 -8.99 -8.31 11.09
CA LYS A 146 -8.62 -9.60 11.70
C LYS A 146 -7.80 -9.45 12.99
N ARG A 147 -8.06 -8.45 13.79
CA ARG A 147 -7.29 -8.17 15.02
C ARG A 147 -7.48 -9.20 16.15
N GLY A 148 -8.30 -10.22 15.92
CA GLY A 148 -8.50 -11.30 16.89
C GLY A 148 -9.46 -10.96 18.03
N TYR A 149 -10.24 -9.91 17.94
CA TYR A 149 -11.28 -9.58 18.92
C TYR A 149 -12.40 -10.60 18.94
N ARG A 150 -12.64 -11.25 17.80
CA ARG A 150 -13.71 -12.24 17.64
C ARG A 150 -13.14 -13.65 17.80
N ARG A 151 -13.46 -14.27 18.93
CA ARG A 151 -13.04 -15.66 19.24
C ARG A 151 -14.02 -16.70 18.68
N MET A 152 -15.29 -16.35 18.49
CA MET A 152 -16.31 -17.22 17.90
C MET A 152 -16.80 -16.62 16.59
N VAL A 153 -16.84 -17.44 15.53
CA VAL A 153 -17.26 -17.03 14.20
C VAL A 153 -18.55 -17.76 13.83
N SER A 154 -19.61 -17.02 13.54
CA SER A 154 -20.83 -17.55 12.95
C SER A 154 -20.80 -17.43 11.42
N LYS A 155 -21.77 -18.03 10.73
CA LYS A 155 -21.92 -17.83 9.27
C LYS A 155 -22.23 -16.36 8.98
N ALA A 156 -21.46 -15.75 8.07
CA ALA A 156 -21.64 -14.37 7.60
C ALA A 156 -21.74 -13.27 8.69
N PRO A 157 -20.74 -13.15 9.59
CA PRO A 157 -20.73 -12.07 10.58
C PRO A 157 -20.45 -10.70 9.92
N ILE A 158 -20.89 -9.61 10.57
CA ILE A 158 -20.50 -8.25 10.17
C ILE A 158 -19.00 -8.09 10.34
N GLU A 159 -18.33 -7.50 9.34
CA GLU A 159 -16.90 -7.19 9.41
C GLU A 159 -16.59 -6.23 10.57
N GLU A 160 -15.52 -6.47 11.32
CA GLU A 160 -15.19 -5.73 12.55
C GLU A 160 -15.02 -4.21 12.32
N THR A 161 -14.46 -3.83 11.18
CA THR A 161 -14.30 -2.41 10.80
C THR A 161 -15.65 -1.75 10.54
N LEU A 162 -16.60 -2.46 9.92
CA LEU A 162 -17.94 -1.97 9.68
C LEU A 162 -18.70 -1.87 11.01
N ALA A 163 -18.61 -2.87 11.88
CA ALA A 163 -19.22 -2.85 13.20
C ALA A 163 -18.69 -1.66 14.02
N ALA A 164 -17.39 -1.39 14.01
CA ALA A 164 -16.79 -0.23 14.67
C ALA A 164 -17.29 1.10 14.10
N ALA A 165 -17.56 1.17 12.80
CA ALA A 165 -18.12 2.38 12.16
C ALA A 165 -19.57 2.65 12.56
N LEU A 166 -20.35 1.59 12.79
CA LEU A 166 -21.77 1.70 13.20
C LEU A 166 -21.93 2.12 14.68
N ILE A 167 -20.96 1.82 15.52
CA ILE A 167 -20.99 2.15 16.96
C ILE A 167 -20.53 3.60 17.22
N LYS A 168 -19.76 4.21 16.34
CA LYS A 168 -19.27 5.59 16.41
C LYS A 168 -20.30 6.62 15.95
#